data_a9b65570888266719219a61caf9eb800
#
_entry.id   a9b65570888266719219a61caf9eb800
#
_cell.length_a   1.000
_cell.length_b   1.000
_cell.length_c   1.000
_cell.angle_alpha   90.00
_cell.angle_beta   90.00
_cell.angle_gamma   90.00
#
_symmetry.space_group_name_H-M   'P 1'
#
loop_
_entity.id
_entity.type
_entity.pdbx_description
1 polymer ?
#
loop_
_entity_poly.entity_id
_entity_poly.type
_entity_poly.pdbx_seq_one_letter_code
_entity_poly.pdbx_strand_id
1 'polypeptide(L)'
;MIETDIKNFIDENFNYPAYMELPSNAPDHFFIIEKVGGSQDEHIDNAMVAIQSYAPSMYEAAMLAENMKDAMINDFILLSNITKVEINSSYNYPDTRVKKYRYQSLFEIYYYGGNET
;
A
#
# COMPACT_ATOMS: atom_id res chain seq x y z
N MET A 1 8.77 -8.46 -7.03
CA MET A 1 9.03 -7.24 -6.24
C MET A 1 7.80 -6.95 -5.40
N ILE A 2 8.00 -6.64 -4.14
CA ILE A 2 6.87 -6.54 -3.21
C ILE A 2 5.90 -5.41 -3.60
N GLU A 3 6.40 -4.30 -4.11
CA GLU A 3 5.53 -3.20 -4.54
C GLU A 3 4.60 -3.64 -5.67
N THR A 4 5.12 -4.42 -6.61
CA THR A 4 4.32 -4.95 -7.71
C THR A 4 3.27 -5.93 -7.22
N ASP A 5 3.62 -6.76 -6.23
CA ASP A 5 2.67 -7.71 -5.65
C ASP A 5 1.52 -6.98 -4.98
N ILE A 6 1.82 -5.90 -4.25
CA ILE A 6 0.80 -5.09 -3.60
C ILE A 6 -0.07 -4.39 -4.65
N LYS A 7 0.57 -3.81 -5.67
CA LYS A 7 -0.17 -3.12 -6.74
C LYS A 7 -1.14 -4.07 -7.42
N ASN A 8 -0.69 -5.26 -7.77
CA ASN A 8 -1.55 -6.25 -8.42
C ASN A 8 -2.70 -6.66 -7.51
N PHE A 9 -2.43 -6.85 -6.24
CA PHE A 9 -3.46 -7.19 -5.27
C PHE A 9 -4.52 -6.09 -5.18
N ILE A 10 -4.10 -4.83 -5.09
CA ILE A 10 -5.03 -3.71 -5.00
C ILE A 10 -5.82 -3.57 -6.29
N ASP A 11 -5.17 -3.66 -7.44
CA ASP A 11 -5.85 -3.55 -8.73
C ASP A 11 -6.91 -4.63 -8.91
N GLU A 12 -6.68 -5.83 -8.37
CA GLU A 12 -7.63 -6.94 -8.46
C GLU A 12 -8.79 -6.83 -7.47
N ASN A 13 -8.58 -6.18 -6.34
CA ASN A 13 -9.55 -6.21 -5.24
C ASN A 13 -10.28 -4.89 -5.00
N PHE A 14 -9.84 -3.82 -5.64
CA PHE A 14 -10.46 -2.50 -5.48
C PHE A 14 -10.86 -1.95 -6.83
N ASN A 15 -11.85 -1.06 -6.82
CA ASN A 15 -12.30 -0.39 -8.03
C ASN A 15 -11.43 0.81 -8.41
N TYR A 16 -10.45 1.13 -7.59
CA TYR A 16 -9.59 2.28 -7.77
C TYR A 16 -8.16 1.83 -8.03
N PRO A 17 -7.45 2.49 -8.95
CA PRO A 17 -6.12 2.02 -9.35
C PRO A 17 -5.05 2.33 -8.31
N ALA A 18 -3.97 1.54 -8.36
CA ALA A 18 -2.77 1.78 -7.57
C ALA A 18 -1.61 2.12 -8.51
N TYR A 19 -0.77 3.02 -8.06
CA TYR A 19 0.41 3.47 -8.81
C TYR A 19 1.64 3.41 -7.92
N MET A 20 2.81 3.42 -8.53
CA MET A 20 4.07 3.49 -7.77
C MET A 20 4.66 4.89 -7.78
N GLU A 21 4.03 5.82 -8.48
CA GLU A 21 4.34 7.23 -8.43
C GLU A 21 3.10 8.03 -8.82
N LEU A 22 3.10 9.31 -8.49
CA LEU A 22 1.93 10.15 -8.77
C LEU A 22 1.73 10.28 -10.28
N PRO A 23 0.57 9.87 -10.80
CA PRO A 23 0.31 9.98 -12.25
C PRO A 23 0.02 11.42 -12.65
N SER A 24 0.29 11.74 -13.92
CA SER A 24 0.06 13.09 -14.44
C SER A 24 -1.42 13.48 -14.48
N ASN A 25 -2.29 12.51 -14.71
CA ASN A 25 -3.74 12.70 -14.70
C ASN A 25 -4.36 11.81 -13.65
N ALA A 26 -4.22 12.21 -12.40
CA ALA A 26 -4.69 11.40 -11.28
C ALA A 26 -6.22 11.35 -11.24
N PRO A 27 -6.81 10.15 -11.10
CA PRO A 27 -8.25 10.05 -10.88
C PRO A 27 -8.65 10.58 -9.50
N ASP A 28 -9.95 10.62 -9.21
CA ASP A 28 -10.40 11.14 -7.92
C ASP A 28 -9.99 10.26 -6.75
N HIS A 29 -10.00 8.95 -6.95
CA HIS A 29 -9.63 7.97 -5.91
C HIS A 29 -8.55 7.07 -6.46
N PHE A 30 -7.47 6.95 -5.72
CA PHE A 30 -6.37 6.07 -6.12
C PHE A 30 -5.42 5.83 -4.95
N PHE A 31 -4.52 4.88 -5.14
CA PHE A 31 -3.48 4.56 -4.15
C PHE A 31 -2.10 4.79 -4.74
N ILE A 32 -1.16 5.13 -3.90
CA ILE A 32 0.26 5.12 -4.26
C ILE A 32 1.00 4.20 -3.31
N ILE A 33 1.84 3.35 -3.85
CA ILE A 33 2.62 2.37 -3.10
C ILE A 33 4.09 2.78 -3.18
N GLU A 34 4.71 2.89 -2.01
CA GLU A 34 6.10 3.32 -1.93
C GLU A 34 6.84 2.47 -0.90
N LYS A 35 7.89 1.79 -1.33
CA LYS A 35 8.75 1.07 -0.41
C LYS A 35 9.71 2.08 0.22
N VAL A 36 9.64 2.22 1.53
CA VAL A 36 10.42 3.24 2.25
C VAL A 36 11.55 2.66 3.07
N GLY A 37 11.66 1.34 3.15
CA GLY A 37 12.72 0.69 3.88
C GLY A 37 12.58 -0.82 3.82
N GLY A 38 13.47 -1.49 4.53
CA GLY A 38 13.42 -2.94 4.61
C GLY A 38 14.79 -3.54 4.79
N SER A 39 14.81 -4.84 4.98
CA SER A 39 16.03 -5.61 5.13
C SER A 39 15.83 -6.98 4.54
N GLN A 40 16.95 -7.67 4.30
CA GLN A 40 16.94 -9.05 3.83
C GLN A 40 17.61 -9.91 4.88
N ASP A 41 17.00 -11.06 5.14
CA ASP A 41 17.61 -12.09 5.92
C ASP A 41 17.75 -13.32 5.02
N GLU A 42 18.32 -14.41 5.54
CA GLU A 42 18.66 -15.56 4.71
C GLU A 42 17.48 -16.09 3.89
N HIS A 43 16.29 -16.11 4.45
CA HIS A 43 15.14 -16.73 3.81
C HIS A 43 13.91 -15.83 3.79
N ILE A 44 13.89 -14.80 4.60
CA ILE A 44 12.73 -13.94 4.74
C ILE A 44 13.17 -12.49 4.56
N ASP A 45 12.52 -11.82 3.62
CA ASP A 45 12.72 -10.40 3.41
C ASP A 45 11.71 -9.62 4.26
N ASN A 46 12.08 -8.40 4.58
CA ASN A 46 11.23 -7.48 5.33
C ASN A 46 11.18 -6.17 4.55
N ALA A 47 10.01 -5.65 4.35
CA ALA A 47 9.84 -4.36 3.68
C ALA A 47 8.93 -3.47 4.49
N MET A 48 9.34 -2.21 4.63
CA MET A 48 8.48 -1.16 5.13
C MET A 48 7.87 -0.45 3.92
N VAL A 49 6.56 -0.49 3.81
CA VAL A 49 5.84 0.03 2.65
C VAL A 49 4.80 1.04 3.10
N ALA A 50 4.81 2.20 2.46
CA ALA A 50 3.77 3.20 2.64
C ALA A 50 2.73 3.00 1.55
N ILE A 51 1.46 2.95 1.93
CA ILE A 51 0.36 2.98 0.98
C ILE A 51 -0.44 4.24 1.26
N GLN A 52 -0.51 5.10 0.27
CA GLN A 52 -1.21 6.37 0.38
C GLN A 52 -2.55 6.24 -0.32
N SER A 53 -3.61 6.63 0.38
CA SER A 53 -4.98 6.55 -0.13
C SER A 53 -5.46 7.96 -0.42
N TYR A 54 -5.70 8.27 -1.68
CA TYR A 54 -6.08 9.60 -2.16
C TYR A 54 -7.57 9.65 -2.47
N ALA A 55 -8.22 10.73 -2.06
CA ALA A 55 -9.63 10.94 -2.35
C ALA A 55 -9.96 12.45 -2.33
N PRO A 56 -11.14 12.84 -2.86
CA PRO A 56 -11.52 14.25 -2.89
C PRO A 56 -11.89 14.85 -1.54
N SER A 57 -12.14 14.02 -0.51
CA SER A 57 -12.47 14.51 0.83
C SER A 57 -11.71 13.71 1.87
N MET A 58 -11.58 14.30 3.06
CA MET A 58 -10.92 13.63 4.17
C MET A 58 -11.65 12.35 4.56
N TYR A 59 -12.97 12.41 4.61
CA TYR A 59 -13.78 11.24 4.96
C TYR A 59 -13.55 10.09 3.99
N GLU A 60 -13.58 10.39 2.70
CA GLU A 60 -13.37 9.37 1.67
C GLU A 60 -11.95 8.80 1.71
N ALA A 61 -10.95 9.67 1.93
CA ALA A 61 -9.57 9.20 2.06
C ALA A 61 -9.40 8.28 3.26
N ALA A 62 -10.02 8.62 4.38
CA ALA A 62 -9.97 7.79 5.58
C ALA A 62 -10.67 6.45 5.36
N MET A 63 -11.84 6.46 4.74
CA MET A 63 -12.58 5.23 4.45
C MET A 63 -11.81 4.33 3.47
N LEU A 64 -11.22 4.94 2.44
CA LEU A 64 -10.42 4.20 1.49
C LEU A 64 -9.23 3.54 2.19
N ALA A 65 -8.58 4.27 3.10
CA ALA A 65 -7.47 3.74 3.88
C ALA A 65 -7.91 2.59 4.78
N GLU A 66 -9.07 2.71 5.44
CA GLU A 66 -9.58 1.64 6.30
C GLU A 66 -9.86 0.37 5.51
N ASN A 67 -10.51 0.50 4.37
CA ASN A 67 -10.81 -0.65 3.54
C ASN A 67 -9.53 -1.31 3.02
N MET A 68 -8.55 -0.51 2.66
CA MET A 68 -7.26 -1.02 2.18
C MET A 68 -6.52 -1.74 3.31
N LYS A 69 -6.51 -1.19 4.52
CA LYS A 69 -5.84 -1.83 5.66
C LYS A 69 -6.48 -3.18 5.97
N ASP A 70 -7.81 -3.24 5.96
CA ASP A 70 -8.50 -4.50 6.21
C ASP A 70 -8.13 -5.56 5.17
N ALA A 71 -8.07 -5.17 3.90
CA ALA A 71 -7.71 -6.09 2.84
C ALA A 71 -6.26 -6.56 2.97
N MET A 72 -5.35 -5.68 3.35
CA MET A 72 -3.95 -6.06 3.53
C MET A 72 -3.79 -7.08 4.66
N ILE A 73 -4.46 -6.87 5.77
CA ILE A 73 -4.34 -7.73 6.94
C ILE A 73 -5.06 -9.06 6.74
N ASN A 74 -6.22 -9.05 6.11
CA ASN A 74 -7.06 -10.23 6.03
C ASN A 74 -6.84 -11.04 4.75
N ASP A 75 -6.49 -10.39 3.64
CA ASP A 75 -6.44 -11.04 2.33
C ASP A 75 -5.04 -11.07 1.74
N PHE A 76 -4.31 -9.96 1.75
CA PHE A 76 -2.95 -9.95 1.21
C PHE A 76 -2.05 -10.93 1.93
N ILE A 77 -2.24 -11.06 3.25
CA ILE A 77 -1.50 -12.00 4.08
C ILE A 77 -1.66 -13.45 3.60
N LEU A 78 -2.72 -13.76 2.85
CA LEU A 78 -2.99 -15.12 2.39
C LEU A 78 -2.22 -15.50 1.14
N LEU A 79 -1.55 -14.57 0.50
CA LEU A 79 -0.70 -14.89 -0.64
C LEU A 79 0.44 -15.80 -0.20
N SER A 80 0.78 -16.75 -1.05
CA SER A 80 1.67 -17.86 -0.67
C SER A 80 3.06 -17.42 -0.21
N ASN A 81 3.54 -16.28 -0.70
CA ASN A 81 4.87 -15.80 -0.33
C ASN A 81 4.86 -14.79 0.83
N ILE A 82 3.71 -14.43 1.35
CA ILE A 82 3.60 -13.45 2.43
C ILE A 82 3.49 -14.19 3.76
N THR A 83 4.33 -13.85 4.73
CA THR A 83 4.32 -14.50 6.03
C THR A 83 3.73 -13.64 7.13
N LYS A 84 3.83 -12.32 7.02
CA LYS A 84 3.34 -11.43 8.07
C LYS A 84 3.08 -10.05 7.51
N VAL A 85 2.00 -9.43 7.96
CA VAL A 85 1.66 -8.04 7.64
C VAL A 85 1.32 -7.33 8.93
N GLU A 86 2.05 -6.26 9.24
CA GLU A 86 1.79 -5.44 10.41
C GLU A 86 1.56 -3.99 10.00
N ILE A 87 0.63 -3.33 10.66
CA ILE A 87 0.42 -1.88 10.47
C ILE A 87 1.19 -1.16 11.55
N ASN A 88 2.11 -0.28 11.15
CA ASN A 88 2.86 0.53 12.11
C ASN A 88 2.14 1.82 12.45
N SER A 89 1.54 2.45 11.45
CA SER A 89 0.84 3.72 11.66
C SER A 89 -0.09 4.00 10.50
N SER A 90 -1.08 4.84 10.76
CA SER A 90 -2.00 5.31 9.73
C SER A 90 -2.47 6.70 10.13
N TYR A 91 -2.31 7.69 9.26
CA TYR A 91 -2.57 9.07 9.64
C TYR A 91 -2.90 9.92 8.42
N ASN A 92 -3.55 11.04 8.69
CA ASN A 92 -3.86 12.05 7.70
C ASN A 92 -2.55 12.70 7.23
N TYR A 93 -2.37 12.75 5.91
CA TYR A 93 -1.14 13.29 5.33
C TYR A 93 -1.46 13.99 4.02
N PRO A 94 -2.07 15.20 4.08
CA PRO A 94 -2.55 15.87 2.86
C PRO A 94 -1.42 16.16 1.88
N ASP A 95 -1.74 15.99 0.60
CA ASP A 95 -0.80 16.26 -0.47
C ASP A 95 -1.14 17.60 -1.10
N THR A 96 -0.32 18.61 -0.79
CA THR A 96 -0.56 19.98 -1.27
C THR A 96 -0.30 20.15 -2.76
N ARG A 97 0.41 19.21 -3.40
CA ARG A 97 0.73 19.29 -4.81
C ARG A 97 -0.50 19.14 -5.71
N VAL A 98 -1.44 18.30 -5.28
CA VAL A 98 -2.60 17.95 -6.10
C VAL A 98 -3.92 18.41 -5.48
N LYS A 99 -3.89 19.11 -4.36
CA LYS A 99 -5.08 19.59 -3.65
C LYS A 99 -6.06 18.46 -3.35
N LYS A 100 -5.53 17.30 -2.98
CA LYS A 100 -6.32 16.13 -2.60
C LYS A 100 -6.00 15.73 -1.19
N TYR A 101 -6.96 15.07 -0.56
CA TYR A 101 -6.74 14.50 0.76
C TYR A 101 -6.07 13.15 0.62
N ARG A 102 -5.20 12.86 1.54
CA ARG A 102 -4.40 11.64 1.51
C ARG A 102 -4.23 11.12 2.92
N TYR A 103 -4.48 9.81 3.10
CA TYR A 103 -4.06 9.10 4.29
C TYR A 103 -2.85 8.26 3.95
N GLN A 104 -1.89 8.20 4.85
CA GLN A 104 -0.73 7.34 4.68
C GLN A 104 -0.76 6.25 5.72
N SER A 105 -0.63 5.00 5.28
CA SER A 105 -0.55 3.84 6.14
C SER A 105 0.81 3.19 5.93
N LEU A 106 1.51 2.91 7.02
CA LEU A 106 2.82 2.27 6.96
C LEU A 106 2.66 0.82 7.38
N PHE A 107 3.11 -0.08 6.52
CA PHE A 107 3.06 -1.52 6.75
C PHE A 107 4.47 -2.07 6.84
N GLU A 108 4.63 -3.04 7.72
CA GLU A 108 5.82 -3.87 7.72
C GLU A 108 5.40 -5.25 7.22
N ILE A 109 6.03 -5.70 6.13
CA ILE A 109 5.64 -6.92 5.44
C ILE A 109 6.83 -7.88 5.41
N TYR A 110 6.59 -9.11 5.82
CA TYR A 110 7.60 -10.18 5.80
C TYR A 110 7.19 -11.17 4.72
N TYR A 111 8.13 -11.55 3.87
CA TYR A 111 7.82 -12.38 2.72
C TYR A 111 9.03 -13.17 2.26
N TYR A 112 8.75 -14.23 1.51
CA TYR A 112 9.79 -14.99 0.83
C TYR A 112 9.91 -14.42 -0.57
N GLY A 113 10.95 -13.67 -0.84
CA GLY A 113 11.06 -13.02 -2.12
C GLY A 113 12.45 -13.02 -2.72
N GLY A 114 13.42 -13.39 -1.94
CA GLY A 114 14.81 -13.24 -2.35
C GLY A 114 15.22 -14.08 -3.54
N ASN A 115 14.53 -15.18 -3.79
CA ASN A 115 14.89 -16.11 -4.85
C ASN A 115 13.91 -16.15 -6.00
N GLU A 116 12.89 -15.38 -5.94
CA GLU A 116 11.97 -15.33 -7.07
C GLU A 116 12.62 -14.58 -8.20
N THR A 117 12.57 -15.08 -9.31
CA THR A 117 13.17 -14.43 -10.47
C THR A 117 12.31 -14.70 -11.66
#